data_cba505e747493f867f012e85a984022e
#
_entry.id   cba505e747493f867f012e85a984022e
#
_cell.length_a   1.000
_cell.length_b   1.000
_cell.length_c   1.000
_cell.angle_alpha   90.00
_cell.angle_beta   90.00
_cell.angle_gamma   90.00
#
_symmetry.space_group_name_H-M   'P 1'
#
loop_
_entity.id
_entity.type
_entity.pdbx_description
1 polymer ?
#
loop_
_entity_poly.entity_id
_entity_poly.type
_entity_poly.pdbx_seq_one_letter_code
_entity_poly.pdbx_strand_id
1 'polypeptide(L)'
;MNKLRKFETPHDLLARAYFGDRVVMRRFLEGFLPTELSAALDYDSLEDSRETFLTPGLKKSMGDLVFRCRSREGHEGSVYILFEHKSHPDHFCAVQVLRYMALIWEDALKAPGKKVLPFIIPIVFYHGKEHWTGKPLRRLFP
;
A
#
# COMPACT_ATOMS: atom_id res chain seq x y z
N MET A 1 25.23 10.51 1.55
CA MET A 1 23.88 10.83 1.00
C MET A 1 22.88 10.88 2.13
N ASN A 2 22.37 12.06 2.40
CA ASN A 2 21.49 12.34 3.53
C ASN A 2 20.14 11.61 3.32
N LYS A 3 19.91 10.56 4.10
CA LYS A 3 18.54 10.05 4.30
C LYS A 3 17.76 11.19 4.94
N LEU A 4 16.92 11.87 4.18
CA LEU A 4 15.86 12.69 4.71
C LEU A 4 15.04 11.76 5.62
N ARG A 5 15.34 11.79 6.92
CA ARG A 5 14.41 11.27 7.93
C ARG A 5 13.13 12.07 7.73
N LYS A 6 12.13 11.43 7.15
CA LYS A 6 10.77 11.94 7.15
C LYS A 6 10.42 12.10 8.63
N PHE A 7 10.44 13.33 9.13
CA PHE A 7 9.97 13.59 10.49
C PHE A 7 8.49 13.25 10.50
N GLU A 8 8.14 12.15 11.14
CA GLU A 8 6.75 11.75 11.31
C GLU A 8 6.09 12.79 12.24
N THR A 9 5.07 13.44 11.73
CA THR A 9 4.26 14.35 12.55
C THR A 9 3.39 13.52 13.49
N PRO A 10 2.90 14.08 14.61
CA PRO A 10 1.92 13.40 15.47
C PRO A 10 0.70 12.92 14.69
N HIS A 11 0.29 13.65 13.65
CA HIS A 11 -0.82 13.26 12.77
C HIS A 11 -0.48 12.04 11.91
N ASP A 12 0.75 11.92 11.42
CA ASP A 12 1.19 10.75 10.65
C ASP A 12 1.19 9.49 11.53
N LEU A 13 1.67 9.60 12.77
CA LEU A 13 1.65 8.51 13.75
C LEU A 13 0.22 8.08 14.10
N LEU A 14 -0.68 9.04 14.30
CA LEU A 14 -2.08 8.76 14.60
C LEU A 14 -2.80 8.09 13.44
N ALA A 15 -2.59 8.58 12.22
CA ALA A 15 -3.17 7.98 11.00
C ALA A 15 -2.67 6.55 10.81
N ARG A 16 -1.36 6.30 11.01
CA ARG A 16 -0.78 4.97 10.92
C ARG A 16 -1.34 4.03 11.98
N ALA A 17 -1.49 4.49 13.22
CA ALA A 17 -2.09 3.70 14.30
C ALA A 17 -3.56 3.36 14.00
N TYR A 18 -4.33 4.33 13.50
CA TYR A 18 -5.73 4.15 13.16
C TYR A 18 -5.93 3.19 11.98
N PHE A 19 -5.30 3.44 10.84
CA PHE A 19 -5.43 2.59 9.65
C PHE A 19 -4.64 1.28 9.76
N GLY A 20 -3.72 1.17 10.70
CA GLY A 20 -3.02 -0.07 11.04
C GLY A 20 -3.91 -1.11 11.72
N ASP A 21 -5.04 -0.67 12.30
CA ASP A 21 -6.04 -1.58 12.84
C ASP A 21 -6.77 -2.32 11.71
N ARG A 22 -6.79 -3.65 11.80
CA ARG A 22 -7.41 -4.53 10.79
C ARG A 22 -8.89 -4.23 10.57
N VAL A 23 -9.64 -3.98 11.62
CA VAL A 23 -11.08 -3.71 11.55
C VAL A 23 -11.34 -2.37 10.86
N VAL A 24 -10.55 -1.36 11.19
CA VAL A 24 -10.62 -0.04 10.56
C VAL A 24 -10.27 -0.13 9.09
N MET A 25 -9.17 -0.80 8.74
CA MET A 25 -8.75 -0.96 7.35
C MET A 25 -9.79 -1.72 6.54
N ARG A 26 -10.36 -2.80 7.08
CA ARG A 26 -11.45 -3.53 6.43
C ARG A 26 -12.64 -2.61 6.09
N ARG A 27 -13.13 -1.86 7.06
CA ARG A 27 -14.26 -0.93 6.85
C ARG A 27 -13.94 0.15 5.83
N PHE A 28 -12.71 0.65 5.85
CA PHE A 28 -12.25 1.61 4.85
C PHE A 28 -12.29 1.01 3.45
N LEU A 29 -11.75 -0.17 3.26
CA LEU A 29 -11.71 -0.86 1.95
C LEU A 29 -13.12 -1.18 1.45
N GLU A 30 -14.00 -1.71 2.31
CA GLU A 30 -15.40 -1.99 1.99
C GLU A 30 -16.18 -0.74 1.55
N GLY A 31 -15.83 0.41 2.11
CA GLY A 31 -16.51 1.68 1.80
C GLY A 31 -15.94 2.47 0.62
N PHE A 32 -14.68 2.29 0.28
CA PHE A 32 -13.98 3.14 -0.70
C PHE A 32 -13.51 2.41 -1.97
N LEU A 33 -13.33 1.09 -1.93
CA LEU A 33 -12.98 0.36 -3.15
C LEU A 33 -14.18 0.26 -4.10
N PRO A 34 -13.94 0.24 -5.44
CA PRO A 34 -14.96 -0.14 -6.38
C PRO A 34 -15.62 -1.46 -6.01
N THR A 35 -16.93 -1.58 -6.19
CA THR A 35 -17.73 -2.73 -5.74
C THR A 35 -17.18 -4.06 -6.24
N GLU A 36 -16.80 -4.12 -7.52
CA GLU A 36 -16.27 -5.34 -8.15
C GLU A 36 -14.94 -5.75 -7.52
N LEU A 37 -14.07 -4.79 -7.23
CA LEU A 37 -12.78 -5.04 -6.60
C LEU A 37 -12.95 -5.47 -5.15
N SER A 38 -13.82 -4.78 -4.41
CA SER A 38 -14.13 -5.13 -3.02
C SER A 38 -14.74 -6.53 -2.89
N ALA A 39 -15.65 -6.91 -3.80
CA ALA A 39 -16.28 -8.22 -3.83
C ALA A 39 -15.28 -9.36 -4.09
N ALA A 40 -14.19 -9.09 -4.79
CA ALA A 40 -13.16 -10.08 -5.10
C ALA A 40 -12.22 -10.37 -3.91
N LEU A 41 -12.27 -9.61 -2.83
CA LEU A 41 -11.38 -9.73 -1.68
C LEU A 41 -12.01 -10.55 -0.54
N ASP A 42 -11.23 -11.46 0.03
CA ASP A 42 -11.57 -12.18 1.25
C ASP A 42 -11.08 -11.38 2.47
N TYR A 43 -11.91 -10.47 2.96
CA TYR A 43 -11.56 -9.60 4.09
C TYR A 43 -11.32 -10.35 5.41
N ASP A 44 -11.80 -11.58 5.55
CA ASP A 44 -11.55 -12.38 6.74
C ASP A 44 -10.07 -12.83 6.81
N SER A 45 -9.40 -12.84 5.66
CA SER A 45 -7.96 -13.11 5.55
C SER A 45 -7.06 -11.87 5.60
N LEU A 46 -7.63 -10.67 5.75
CA LEU A 46 -6.87 -9.41 5.76
C LEU A 46 -5.91 -9.36 6.96
N GLU A 47 -4.64 -9.12 6.71
CA GLU A 47 -3.59 -9.04 7.73
C GLU A 47 -2.52 -8.00 7.37
N ASP A 48 -1.86 -7.42 8.39
CA ASP A 48 -0.65 -6.62 8.17
C ASP A 48 0.48 -7.55 7.69
N SER A 49 1.04 -7.23 6.53
CA SER A 49 2.00 -8.13 5.88
C SER A 49 3.46 -7.67 5.97
N ARG A 50 3.74 -6.55 6.63
CA ARG A 50 5.11 -6.01 6.69
C ARG A 50 6.11 -6.96 7.34
N GLU A 51 5.66 -7.75 8.31
CA GLU A 51 6.50 -8.74 8.99
C GLU A 51 6.75 -10.00 8.14
N THR A 52 5.97 -10.21 7.08
CA THR A 52 6.08 -11.39 6.21
C THR A 52 7.04 -11.20 5.04
N PHE A 53 7.60 -10.01 4.86
CA PHE A 53 8.58 -9.76 3.81
C PHE A 53 9.88 -10.54 4.06
N LEU A 54 10.39 -11.17 2.99
CA LEU A 54 11.63 -11.93 3.00
C LEU A 54 12.86 -11.03 2.99
N THR A 55 12.72 -9.81 2.45
CA THR A 55 13.82 -8.85 2.38
C THR A 55 13.99 -8.12 3.70
N PRO A 56 15.14 -8.29 4.40
CA PRO A 56 15.43 -7.50 5.58
C PRO A 56 15.42 -6.00 5.27
N GLY A 57 14.73 -5.23 6.11
CA GLY A 57 14.68 -3.77 5.98
C GLY A 57 13.63 -3.23 5.01
N LEU A 58 12.92 -4.07 4.26
CA LEU A 58 11.81 -3.62 3.40
C LEU A 58 10.73 -2.90 4.21
N LYS A 59 10.40 -3.40 5.38
CA LYS A 59 9.51 -2.77 6.36
C LYS A 59 9.93 -1.33 6.71
N LYS A 60 11.24 -1.07 6.83
CA LYS A 60 11.78 0.27 7.11
C LYS A 60 11.79 1.18 5.89
N SER A 61 11.86 0.60 4.70
CA SER A 61 11.88 1.32 3.43
C SER A 61 10.51 1.78 3.01
N MET A 62 9.48 0.99 3.35
CA MET A 62 8.08 1.29 3.06
C MET A 62 7.51 2.08 4.24
N GLY A 63 7.40 3.41 4.07
CA GLY A 63 6.99 4.34 5.12
C GLY A 63 5.59 4.12 5.67
N ASP A 64 4.72 3.41 4.95
CA ASP A 64 3.31 3.30 5.29
C ASP A 64 2.85 1.83 5.43
N LEU A 65 1.55 1.60 5.36
CA LEU A 65 0.95 0.31 5.68
C LEU A 65 0.87 -0.60 4.46
N VAL A 66 1.13 -1.88 4.66
CA VAL A 66 0.92 -2.91 3.65
C VAL A 66 0.12 -4.04 4.26
N PHE A 67 -1.06 -4.28 3.71
CA PHE A 67 -1.90 -5.40 4.08
C PHE A 67 -1.88 -6.46 3.00
N ARG A 68 -2.16 -7.69 3.38
CA ARG A 68 -2.34 -8.81 2.47
C ARG A 68 -3.68 -9.47 2.73
N CYS A 69 -4.35 -9.90 1.67
CA CYS A 69 -5.53 -10.75 1.77
C CYS A 69 -5.58 -11.74 0.60
N ARG A 70 -6.44 -12.74 0.71
CA ARG A 70 -6.72 -13.69 -0.37
C ARG A 70 -7.77 -13.13 -1.32
N SER A 71 -7.75 -13.59 -2.56
CA SER A 71 -8.86 -13.43 -3.49
C SER A 71 -9.95 -14.47 -3.23
N ARG A 72 -11.22 -14.08 -3.37
CA ARG A 72 -12.37 -15.00 -3.23
C ARG A 72 -12.50 -15.97 -4.41
N GLU A 73 -12.06 -15.58 -5.60
CA GLU A 73 -12.24 -16.35 -6.82
C GLU A 73 -11.18 -17.44 -7.04
N GLY A 74 -10.47 -17.85 -5.99
CA GLY A 74 -9.53 -18.97 -6.06
C GLY A 74 -8.30 -18.71 -6.94
N HIS A 75 -8.05 -17.46 -7.35
CA HIS A 75 -6.80 -17.11 -7.99
C HIS A 75 -5.64 -17.40 -7.04
N GLU A 76 -4.72 -18.23 -7.48
CA GLU A 76 -3.49 -18.48 -6.72
C GLU A 76 -2.76 -17.15 -6.53
N GLY A 77 -2.62 -16.74 -5.30
CA GLY A 77 -1.84 -15.57 -4.95
C GLY A 77 -2.49 -14.68 -3.90
N SER A 78 -1.64 -13.89 -3.30
CA SER A 78 -2.05 -12.87 -2.35
C SER A 78 -2.31 -11.55 -3.08
N VAL A 79 -3.30 -10.80 -2.59
CA VAL A 79 -3.52 -9.41 -2.97
C VAL A 79 -2.88 -8.54 -1.90
N TYR A 80 -1.99 -7.66 -2.30
CA TYR A 80 -1.40 -6.67 -1.40
C TYR A 80 -2.13 -5.33 -1.54
N ILE A 81 -2.40 -4.69 -0.41
CA ILE A 81 -2.96 -3.35 -0.33
C ILE A 81 -1.86 -2.46 0.20
N LEU A 82 -1.33 -1.63 -0.68
CA LEU A 82 -0.32 -0.63 -0.35
C LEU A 82 -1.03 0.68 -0.03
N PHE A 83 -1.03 1.06 1.24
CA PHE A 83 -1.69 2.27 1.72
C PHE A 83 -0.63 3.33 2.04
N GLU A 84 -0.57 4.38 1.22
CA GLU A 84 0.31 5.52 1.37
C GLU A 84 -0.47 6.73 1.90
N HIS A 85 -0.01 7.29 3.00
CA HIS A 85 -0.61 8.44 3.65
C HIS A 85 0.15 9.72 3.31
N LYS A 86 -0.57 10.76 2.89
CA LYS A 86 0.00 12.06 2.53
C LYS A 86 -0.72 13.19 3.28
N SER A 87 0.06 14.09 3.87
CA SER A 87 -0.42 15.32 4.51
C SER A 87 -0.17 16.59 3.67
N HIS A 88 0.68 16.48 2.66
CA HIS A 88 1.02 17.55 1.72
C HIS A 88 0.94 17.04 0.28
N PRO A 89 0.66 17.93 -0.70
CA PRO A 89 0.72 17.57 -2.10
C PRO A 89 2.12 17.06 -2.47
N ASP A 90 2.18 15.97 -3.22
CA ASP A 90 3.41 15.39 -3.73
C ASP A 90 3.26 15.10 -5.21
N HIS A 91 3.95 15.91 -6.03
CA HIS A 91 3.87 15.82 -7.49
C HIS A 91 4.31 14.45 -8.02
N PHE A 92 5.26 13.80 -7.36
CA PHE A 92 5.83 12.52 -7.77
C PHE A 92 5.35 11.33 -6.93
N CYS A 93 4.24 11.47 -6.22
CA CYS A 93 3.66 10.41 -5.40
C CYS A 93 3.49 9.10 -6.18
N ALA A 94 3.04 9.17 -7.44
CA ALA A 94 2.87 7.98 -8.28
C ALA A 94 4.19 7.22 -8.51
N VAL A 95 5.31 7.92 -8.61
CA VAL A 95 6.64 7.29 -8.76
C VAL A 95 7.04 6.59 -7.46
N GLN A 96 6.79 7.20 -6.31
CA GLN A 96 7.05 6.58 -5.00
C GLN A 96 6.22 5.31 -4.82
N VAL A 97 4.94 5.35 -5.14
CA VAL A 97 4.03 4.20 -5.08
C VAL A 97 4.52 3.08 -6.00
N LEU A 98 4.88 3.40 -7.24
CA LEU A 98 5.43 2.42 -8.19
C LEU A 98 6.70 1.76 -7.66
N ARG A 99 7.59 2.53 -7.05
CA ARG A 99 8.79 1.98 -6.40
C ARG A 99 8.45 0.97 -5.31
N TYR A 100 7.47 1.27 -4.47
CA TYR A 100 7.03 0.35 -3.42
C TYR A 100 6.39 -0.91 -3.99
N MET A 101 5.60 -0.79 -5.06
CA MET A 101 5.05 -1.95 -5.76
C MET A 101 6.16 -2.85 -6.31
N ALA A 102 7.18 -2.27 -6.93
CA ALA A 102 8.33 -3.02 -7.43
C ALA A 102 9.07 -3.76 -6.31
N LEU A 103 9.28 -3.13 -5.15
CA LEU A 103 9.90 -3.77 -4.00
C LEU A 103 9.09 -4.96 -3.45
N ILE A 104 7.76 -4.85 -3.43
CA ILE A 104 6.89 -5.98 -3.04
C ILE A 104 7.03 -7.14 -4.04
N TRP A 105 7.05 -6.85 -5.34
CA TRP A 105 7.24 -7.88 -6.37
C TRP A 105 8.63 -8.53 -6.30
N GLU A 106 9.69 -7.74 -6.11
CA GLU A 106 11.05 -8.27 -5.92
C GLU A 106 11.12 -9.19 -4.70
N ASP A 107 10.49 -8.83 -3.60
CA ASP A 107 10.41 -9.66 -2.40
C ASP A 107 9.64 -10.96 -2.66
N ALA A 108 8.49 -10.87 -3.34
CA ALA A 108 7.66 -12.02 -3.68
C ALA A 108 8.40 -13.03 -4.58
N LEU A 109 9.26 -12.56 -5.49
CA LEU A 109 10.05 -13.41 -6.38
C LEU A 109 11.15 -14.20 -5.67
N LYS A 110 11.51 -13.84 -4.44
CA LYS A 110 12.47 -14.60 -3.62
C LYS A 110 11.90 -15.91 -3.08
N ALA A 111 10.57 -16.03 -3.01
CA ALA A 111 9.94 -17.27 -2.57
C ALA A 111 10.12 -18.37 -3.62
N PRO A 112 10.53 -19.61 -3.20
CA PRO A 112 10.72 -20.72 -4.13
C PRO A 112 9.44 -21.03 -4.92
N GLY A 113 9.59 -21.33 -6.21
CA GLY A 113 8.50 -21.76 -7.07
C GLY A 113 7.51 -20.68 -7.51
N LYS A 114 7.77 -19.42 -7.20
CA LYS A 114 6.91 -18.29 -7.64
C LYS A 114 6.99 -18.11 -9.14
N LYS A 115 5.84 -18.22 -9.81
CA LYS A 115 5.70 -18.03 -11.25
C LYS A 115 4.81 -16.84 -11.62
N VAL A 116 4.09 -16.29 -10.63
CA VAL A 116 3.11 -15.21 -10.81
C VAL A 116 3.34 -14.13 -9.77
N LEU A 117 3.33 -12.87 -10.20
CA LEU A 117 3.42 -11.74 -9.29
C LEU A 117 2.10 -11.55 -8.52
N PRO A 118 2.16 -11.15 -7.25
CA PRO A 118 0.96 -10.80 -6.51
C PRO A 118 0.29 -9.57 -7.11
N PHE A 119 -1.02 -9.53 -7.04
CA PHE A 119 -1.77 -8.33 -7.38
C PHE A 119 -1.59 -7.28 -6.27
N ILE A 120 -1.41 -6.01 -6.64
CA ILE A 120 -1.24 -4.92 -5.70
C ILE A 120 -2.30 -3.86 -5.96
N ILE A 121 -3.01 -3.45 -4.92
CA ILE A 121 -3.95 -2.32 -4.93
C ILE A 121 -3.25 -1.15 -4.23
N PRO A 122 -2.73 -0.17 -4.96
CA PRO A 122 -2.16 1.02 -4.36
C PRO A 122 -3.27 2.02 -3.99
N ILE A 123 -3.24 2.52 -2.76
CA ILE A 123 -4.15 3.52 -2.25
C ILE A 123 -3.34 4.68 -1.70
N VAL A 124 -3.61 5.88 -2.16
CA VAL A 124 -3.07 7.11 -1.60
C VAL A 124 -4.16 7.83 -0.84
N PHE A 125 -3.98 7.95 0.46
CA PHE A 125 -4.88 8.70 1.33
C PHE A 125 -4.28 10.08 1.62
N TYR A 126 -4.98 11.13 1.16
CA TYR A 126 -4.57 12.50 1.36
C TYR A 126 -5.54 13.24 2.29
N HIS A 127 -4.99 13.87 3.32
CA HIS A 127 -5.76 14.67 4.28
C HIS A 127 -5.19 16.08 4.48
N GLY A 128 -4.41 16.58 3.55
CA GLY A 128 -3.83 17.92 3.60
C GLY A 128 -4.87 19.03 3.48
N LYS A 129 -4.46 20.24 3.83
CA LYS A 129 -5.30 21.45 3.74
C LYS A 129 -5.40 22.02 2.32
N GLU A 130 -4.39 21.77 1.50
CA GLU A 130 -4.34 22.25 0.13
C GLU A 130 -5.14 21.32 -0.79
N HIS A 131 -5.76 21.89 -1.84
CA HIS A 131 -6.43 21.04 -2.84
C HIS A 131 -5.38 20.26 -3.65
N TRP A 132 -5.49 18.94 -3.63
CA TRP A 132 -4.61 18.05 -4.38
C TRP A 132 -5.36 16.83 -4.90
N THR A 133 -5.35 16.66 -6.22
CA THR A 133 -6.01 15.54 -6.89
C THR A 133 -5.06 14.40 -7.24
N GLY A 134 -3.75 14.56 -6.98
CA GLY A 134 -2.74 13.65 -7.49
C GLY A 134 -2.60 13.71 -9.01
N LYS A 135 -1.50 13.20 -9.52
CA LYS A 135 -1.32 13.03 -10.96
C LYS A 135 -1.07 11.55 -11.26
N PRO A 136 -1.83 10.94 -12.17
CA PRO A 136 -1.53 9.59 -12.62
C PRO A 136 -0.16 9.58 -13.32
N LEU A 137 0.54 8.46 -13.24
CA LEU A 137 1.90 8.29 -13.76
C LEU A 137 2.03 8.77 -15.21
N ARG A 138 1.04 8.48 -16.06
CA ARG A 138 1.02 8.91 -17.47
C ARG A 138 1.13 10.41 -17.70
N ARG A 139 0.73 11.23 -16.72
CA ARG A 139 0.78 12.70 -16.80
C ARG A 139 2.09 13.30 -16.27
N LEU A 140 3.02 12.48 -15.86
CA LEU A 140 4.35 12.92 -15.44
C LEU A 140 5.35 12.96 -16.60
N PHE A 141 4.94 12.43 -17.74
CA PHE A 141 5.71 12.48 -18.99
C PHE A 141 5.23 13.61 -19.89
N PRO A 142 6.11 14.18 -20.75
CA PRO A 142 5.77 15.24 -21.70
C PRO A 142 4.72 14.80 -22.73
#